data_5a6bf4f269c596d61f04465d7bc38f3c
#
_entry.id   5a6bf4f269c596d61f04465d7bc38f3c
#
_cell.length_a   1.000
_cell.length_b   1.000
_cell.length_c   1.000
_cell.angle_alpha   90.00
_cell.angle_beta   90.00
_cell.angle_gamma   90.00
#
_symmetry.space_group_name_H-M   'P 1'
#
loop_
_entity.id
_entity.type
_entity.pdbx_description
1 polymer ?
#
loop_
_entity_poly.entity_id
_entity_poly.type
_entity_poly.pdbx_seq_one_letter_code
_entity_poly.pdbx_strand_id
1 'polypeptide(L)'
;SLTDSVTLKELDEGSGTVSAVLSNEAHVLPASTAGVVSSYSDSGTTIKVFEGATALTFTTGTPGSGEFAVSVGNTANITEGSVSGNGTNTCTIGDHSGAADGTDEYVITYTISGKTANGTSFTSFDKTQSLSKSKTGSTGAAGSDSKTVSLAASSNVIEYNAAGDNGSGTITLTATSQNFTDAYFKFTGGGSDFTDETSYSDGSGANSDTATFTVPTNYSSTPYTFTVSVQEGS
;
A
#
# COMPACT_ATOMS: atom_id res chain seq x y z
N SER A 1 -35.12 26.27 83.82
CA SER A 1 -33.96 25.93 83.04
C SER A 1 -34.34 25.97 81.54
N LEU A 2 -33.74 26.90 80.82
CA LEU A 2 -33.85 27.00 79.38
C LEU A 2 -32.61 26.29 78.77
N THR A 3 -32.81 25.32 77.96
CA THR A 3 -31.74 24.64 77.18
C THR A 3 -31.90 24.89 75.71
N ASP A 4 -30.87 25.40 75.08
CA ASP A 4 -30.75 25.53 73.61
C ASP A 4 -29.76 24.49 73.10
N SER A 5 -30.05 23.87 71.94
CA SER A 5 -29.20 22.86 71.32
C SER A 5 -28.97 23.22 69.84
N VAL A 6 -27.72 23.24 69.43
CA VAL A 6 -27.30 23.33 68.00
C VAL A 6 -26.88 21.98 67.53
N THR A 7 -27.51 21.49 66.45
CA THR A 7 -27.06 20.25 65.74
C THR A 7 -26.23 20.71 64.55
N LEU A 8 -24.93 20.39 64.56
CA LEU A 8 -24.04 20.53 63.41
C LEU A 8 -24.15 19.29 62.55
N LYS A 9 -24.55 19.42 61.31
CA LYS A 9 -24.48 18.40 60.31
C LYS A 9 -23.18 18.55 59.53
N GLU A 10 -22.29 17.57 59.65
CA GLU A 10 -21.13 17.51 58.78
C GLU A 10 -21.63 17.28 57.34
N LEU A 11 -21.40 18.21 56.45
CA LEU A 11 -21.58 17.97 55.03
C LEU A 11 -20.33 17.21 54.59
N ASP A 12 -20.53 15.92 54.28
CA ASP A 12 -19.58 15.14 53.54
C ASP A 12 -19.41 15.83 52.16
N GLU A 13 -18.22 16.39 51.87
CA GLU A 13 -17.91 16.85 50.55
C GLU A 13 -18.01 15.62 49.66
N GLY A 14 -19.07 15.52 48.87
CA GLY A 14 -19.30 14.40 47.97
C GLY A 14 -18.03 14.06 47.20
N SER A 15 -17.64 12.80 47.22
CA SER A 15 -16.44 12.33 46.48
C SER A 15 -16.44 12.90 45.07
N GLY A 16 -15.39 13.61 44.71
CA GLY A 16 -15.25 14.23 43.38
C GLY A 16 -15.42 13.17 42.30
N THR A 17 -15.98 13.52 41.16
CA THR A 17 -16.09 12.63 40.02
C THR A 17 -14.71 12.09 39.65
N VAL A 18 -14.56 10.76 39.58
CA VAL A 18 -13.31 10.13 39.14
C VAL A 18 -13.28 10.08 37.61
N SER A 19 -12.18 10.54 37.02
CA SER A 19 -11.95 10.53 35.59
C SER A 19 -10.54 10.05 35.25
N ALA A 20 -10.33 9.58 34.02
CA ALA A 20 -9.02 9.19 33.53
C ALA A 20 -8.78 9.70 32.12
N VAL A 21 -7.51 10.00 31.84
CA VAL A 21 -7.02 10.42 30.52
C VAL A 21 -5.87 9.51 30.08
N LEU A 22 -5.87 9.18 28.79
CA LEU A 22 -4.75 8.54 28.11
C LEU A 22 -3.99 9.60 27.31
N SER A 23 -2.65 9.50 27.25
CA SER A 23 -1.84 10.39 26.41
C SER A 23 -1.90 10.00 24.93
N ASN A 24 -2.20 8.73 24.64
CA ASN A 24 -2.25 8.18 23.29
C ASN A 24 -3.44 7.20 23.22
N GLU A 25 -4.57 7.66 22.70
CA GLU A 25 -5.80 6.87 22.56
C GLU A 25 -5.86 6.16 21.19
N ALA A 26 -5.06 6.61 20.21
CA ALA A 26 -4.99 6.01 18.88
C ALA A 26 -3.58 6.13 18.29
N HIS A 27 -3.06 5.04 17.72
CA HIS A 27 -1.73 5.02 17.12
C HIS A 27 -1.71 4.21 15.82
N VAL A 28 -0.88 4.63 14.86
CA VAL A 28 -0.73 3.98 13.56
C VAL A 28 0.61 3.27 13.50
N LEU A 29 0.58 1.96 13.31
CA LEU A 29 1.75 1.11 13.17
C LEU A 29 2.16 1.00 11.69
N PRO A 30 3.36 1.45 11.29
CA PRO A 30 3.84 1.26 9.93
C PRO A 30 4.08 -0.22 9.65
N ALA A 31 3.56 -0.71 8.51
CA ALA A 31 3.67 -2.12 8.15
C ALA A 31 4.01 -2.32 6.68
N SER A 32 4.62 -3.47 6.38
CA SER A 32 4.86 -3.92 5.01
C SER A 32 3.55 -4.28 4.30
N THR A 33 3.61 -4.50 2.99
CA THR A 33 2.49 -5.00 2.18
C THR A 33 1.88 -6.30 2.75
N ALA A 34 2.71 -7.16 3.37
CA ALA A 34 2.28 -8.41 4.00
C ALA A 34 1.66 -8.20 5.41
N GLY A 35 1.69 -6.98 5.94
CA GLY A 35 1.16 -6.68 7.27
C GLY A 35 2.16 -6.83 8.41
N VAL A 36 3.45 -7.06 8.12
CA VAL A 36 4.50 -7.11 9.14
C VAL A 36 4.82 -5.69 9.62
N VAL A 37 4.65 -5.45 10.92
CA VAL A 37 4.94 -4.15 11.54
C VAL A 37 6.45 -3.89 11.58
N SER A 38 6.87 -2.73 11.10
CA SER A 38 8.28 -2.35 11.04
C SER A 38 8.76 -1.54 12.26
N SER A 39 7.84 -0.89 12.97
CA SER A 39 8.16 -0.12 14.18
C SER A 39 6.96 -0.05 15.11
N TYR A 40 7.22 -0.17 16.41
CA TYR A 40 6.26 0.03 17.49
C TYR A 40 6.55 1.29 18.31
N SER A 41 7.51 2.12 17.89
CA SER A 41 7.85 3.36 18.58
C SER A 41 6.62 4.21 18.83
N ASP A 42 6.51 4.75 20.04
CA ASP A 42 5.42 5.64 20.48
C ASP A 42 4.02 4.99 20.46
N SER A 43 3.94 3.66 20.35
CA SER A 43 2.68 2.92 20.44
C SER A 43 2.14 2.79 21.86
N GLY A 44 2.97 3.02 22.87
CA GLY A 44 2.57 3.02 24.27
C GLY A 44 1.68 4.21 24.65
N THR A 45 1.23 4.24 25.92
CA THR A 45 0.41 5.33 26.45
C THR A 45 0.72 5.59 27.91
N THR A 46 0.33 6.76 28.42
CA THR A 46 0.31 7.03 29.85
C THR A 46 -1.12 7.24 30.32
N ILE A 47 -1.43 6.75 31.51
CA ILE A 47 -2.76 6.86 32.12
C ILE A 47 -2.64 7.69 33.40
N LYS A 48 -3.41 8.75 33.49
CA LYS A 48 -3.58 9.57 34.71
C LYS A 48 -5.03 9.53 35.15
N VAL A 49 -5.24 9.36 36.46
CA VAL A 49 -6.57 9.31 37.05
C VAL A 49 -6.70 10.47 38.03
N PHE A 50 -7.86 11.10 38.01
CA PHE A 50 -8.15 12.28 38.82
C PHE A 50 -9.43 12.07 39.60
N GLU A 51 -9.43 12.55 40.86
CA GLU A 51 -10.63 12.84 41.65
C GLU A 51 -10.86 14.36 41.67
N GLY A 52 -11.87 14.80 40.90
CA GLY A 52 -12.01 16.23 40.63
C GLY A 52 -10.76 16.80 39.90
N ALA A 53 -10.01 17.68 40.55
CA ALA A 53 -8.76 18.24 40.03
C ALA A 53 -7.49 17.55 40.59
N THR A 54 -7.64 16.67 41.55
CA THR A 54 -6.50 16.01 42.23
C THR A 54 -6.11 14.73 41.55
N ALA A 55 -4.84 14.58 41.16
CA ALA A 55 -4.33 13.35 40.57
C ALA A 55 -4.15 12.26 41.65
N LEU A 56 -4.63 11.06 41.35
CA LEU A 56 -4.41 9.88 42.19
C LEU A 56 -3.04 9.27 41.90
N THR A 57 -2.50 8.51 42.85
CA THR A 57 -1.22 7.82 42.74
C THR A 57 -1.43 6.42 42.11
N PHE A 58 -0.64 6.07 41.11
CA PHE A 58 -0.65 4.74 40.51
C PHE A 58 0.04 3.72 41.43
N THR A 59 -0.60 2.56 41.60
CA THR A 59 -0.01 1.41 42.31
C THR A 59 -0.14 0.13 41.49
N THR A 60 0.89 -0.73 41.54
CA THR A 60 0.85 -2.09 40.99
C THR A 60 0.26 -3.09 41.97
N GLY A 61 0.00 -2.67 43.19
CA GLY A 61 -0.61 -3.47 44.28
C GLY A 61 -2.12 -3.23 44.39
N THR A 62 -2.66 -3.60 45.57
CA THR A 62 -4.05 -3.24 45.94
C THR A 62 -4.12 -1.75 46.29
N PRO A 63 -4.99 -0.96 45.62
CA PRO A 63 -5.07 0.47 45.84
C PRO A 63 -5.48 0.82 47.31
N GLY A 64 -4.69 1.70 47.92
CA GLY A 64 -5.03 2.40 49.15
C GLY A 64 -5.80 3.70 48.86
N SER A 65 -6.02 4.52 49.94
CA SER A 65 -6.66 5.84 49.77
C SER A 65 -5.87 6.73 48.87
N GLY A 66 -6.54 7.35 47.86
CA GLY A 66 -5.91 8.20 46.86
C GLY A 66 -5.09 7.45 45.82
N GLU A 67 -5.29 6.14 45.68
CA GLU A 67 -4.55 5.34 44.72
C GLU A 67 -5.45 4.67 43.68
N PHE A 68 -4.89 4.41 42.50
CA PHE A 68 -5.51 3.66 41.42
C PHE A 68 -4.57 2.53 40.91
N ALA A 69 -5.18 1.49 40.36
CA ALA A 69 -4.53 0.41 39.66
C ALA A 69 -5.09 0.28 38.23
N VAL A 70 -4.29 -0.23 37.33
CA VAL A 70 -4.65 -0.52 35.93
C VAL A 70 -4.45 -1.98 35.65
N SER A 71 -5.48 -2.63 35.10
CA SER A 71 -5.41 -3.97 34.53
C SER A 71 -5.50 -3.86 33.00
N VAL A 72 -4.56 -4.45 32.28
CA VAL A 72 -4.54 -4.48 30.82
C VAL A 72 -5.27 -5.74 30.36
N GLY A 73 -6.20 -5.56 29.43
CA GLY A 73 -7.00 -6.64 28.86
C GLY A 73 -7.23 -6.46 27.35
N ASN A 74 -7.83 -7.49 26.75
CA ASN A 74 -8.17 -7.53 25.33
C ASN A 74 -6.96 -7.29 24.41
N THR A 75 -5.88 -8.03 24.66
CA THR A 75 -4.63 -7.97 23.88
C THR A 75 -4.58 -9.07 22.81
N ALA A 76 -5.71 -9.48 22.27
CA ALA A 76 -5.75 -10.47 21.20
C ALA A 76 -4.95 -9.99 19.99
N ASN A 77 -4.02 -10.84 19.54
CA ASN A 77 -3.16 -10.59 18.37
C ASN A 77 -2.14 -9.45 18.51
N ILE A 78 -1.93 -8.92 19.71
CA ILE A 78 -0.87 -7.95 20.02
C ILE A 78 -0.38 -8.19 21.47
N THR A 79 0.89 -7.91 21.72
CA THR A 79 1.46 -7.99 23.07
C THR A 79 1.52 -6.57 23.64
N GLU A 80 0.93 -6.40 24.82
CA GLU A 80 0.96 -5.12 25.55
C GLU A 80 2.38 -4.74 25.97
N GLY A 81 2.62 -3.45 26.05
CA GLY A 81 3.85 -2.89 26.61
C GLY A 81 3.93 -3.07 28.13
N SER A 82 5.12 -3.03 28.67
CA SER A 82 5.37 -3.17 30.12
C SER A 82 4.73 -2.03 30.91
N VAL A 83 4.12 -2.36 32.05
CA VAL A 83 3.52 -1.37 32.97
C VAL A 83 4.59 -0.87 33.94
N SER A 84 4.67 0.45 34.11
CA SER A 84 5.61 1.12 35.03
C SER A 84 5.04 2.38 35.64
N GLY A 85 5.76 3.04 36.55
CA GLY A 85 5.32 4.28 37.21
C GLY A 85 4.73 4.08 38.60
N ASN A 86 4.89 2.90 39.22
CA ASN A 86 4.41 2.64 40.60
C ASN A 86 4.86 3.73 41.59
N GLY A 87 3.93 4.21 42.40
CA GLY A 87 4.19 5.28 43.39
C GLY A 87 4.20 6.69 42.82
N THR A 88 3.85 6.87 41.54
CA THR A 88 3.70 8.18 40.87
C THR A 88 2.25 8.43 40.49
N ASN A 89 1.92 9.64 40.03
CA ASN A 89 0.58 9.96 39.54
C ASN A 89 0.34 9.55 38.07
N THR A 90 1.20 8.68 37.52
CA THR A 90 1.15 8.27 36.11
C THR A 90 1.45 6.78 36.02
N CYS A 91 0.51 6.03 35.46
CA CYS A 91 0.76 4.68 34.98
C CYS A 91 1.30 4.80 33.53
N THR A 92 2.48 4.24 33.28
CA THR A 92 3.07 4.23 31.93
C THR A 92 2.99 2.81 31.35
N ILE A 93 2.39 2.70 30.19
CA ILE A 93 2.39 1.51 29.35
C ILE A 93 3.43 1.74 28.26
N GLY A 94 4.46 0.91 28.22
CA GLY A 94 5.50 0.96 27.20
C GLY A 94 4.99 0.64 25.80
N ASP A 95 5.88 0.71 24.82
CA ASP A 95 5.53 0.34 23.44
C ASP A 95 5.06 -1.10 23.34
N HIS A 96 4.05 -1.32 22.51
CA HIS A 96 3.50 -2.64 22.24
C HIS A 96 4.40 -3.44 21.32
N SER A 97 4.08 -4.73 21.09
CA SER A 97 4.85 -5.61 20.23
C SER A 97 3.99 -6.77 19.70
N GLY A 98 4.54 -7.59 18.82
CA GLY A 98 3.93 -8.86 18.42
C GLY A 98 2.58 -8.75 17.72
N ALA A 99 2.31 -7.65 17.01
CA ALA A 99 1.09 -7.49 16.23
C ALA A 99 0.99 -8.55 15.14
N ALA A 100 -0.05 -9.38 15.16
CA ALA A 100 -0.26 -10.46 14.19
C ALA A 100 -0.42 -9.94 12.76
N ASP A 101 0.28 -10.53 11.79
CA ASP A 101 0.35 -10.03 10.40
C ASP A 101 -1.02 -9.96 9.71
N GLY A 102 -1.91 -10.92 9.99
CA GLY A 102 -3.26 -10.98 9.43
C GLY A 102 -4.29 -10.05 10.06
N THR A 103 -3.93 -9.28 11.10
CA THR A 103 -4.82 -8.36 11.81
C THR A 103 -4.36 -6.92 11.56
N ASP A 104 -5.27 -6.03 11.19
CA ASP A 104 -4.94 -4.64 10.83
C ASP A 104 -5.37 -3.63 11.90
N GLU A 105 -6.24 -4.04 12.83
CA GLU A 105 -6.76 -3.20 13.91
C GLU A 105 -6.69 -3.94 15.24
N TYR A 106 -6.32 -3.22 16.29
CA TYR A 106 -6.21 -3.74 17.66
C TYR A 106 -6.86 -2.74 18.61
N VAL A 107 -7.56 -3.26 19.61
CA VAL A 107 -8.12 -2.47 20.70
C VAL A 107 -7.61 -3.05 22.01
N ILE A 108 -6.89 -2.25 22.76
CA ILE A 108 -6.38 -2.58 24.10
C ILE A 108 -7.27 -1.90 25.10
N THR A 109 -7.77 -2.66 26.08
CA THR A 109 -8.64 -2.15 27.14
C THR A 109 -7.86 -2.06 28.45
N TYR A 110 -7.92 -0.88 29.06
CA TYR A 110 -7.34 -0.59 30.37
C TYR A 110 -8.48 -0.46 31.39
N THR A 111 -8.65 -1.45 32.25
CA THR A 111 -9.61 -1.38 33.34
C THR A 111 -8.98 -0.69 34.54
N ILE A 112 -9.56 0.42 34.94
CA ILE A 112 -9.09 1.30 36.01
C ILE A 112 -9.92 1.05 37.25
N SER A 113 -9.28 0.78 38.37
CA SER A 113 -9.90 0.60 39.69
C SER A 113 -9.13 1.36 40.76
N GLY A 114 -9.73 1.67 41.90
CA GLY A 114 -9.02 2.35 42.93
C GLY A 114 -9.92 2.90 44.05
N LYS A 115 -9.32 3.79 44.85
CA LYS A 115 -10.01 4.48 45.92
C LYS A 115 -9.77 5.97 45.87
N THR A 116 -10.79 6.72 46.20
CA THR A 116 -10.73 8.18 46.38
C THR A 116 -9.82 8.57 47.56
N ALA A 117 -9.49 9.82 47.70
CA ALA A 117 -8.62 10.31 48.77
C ALA A 117 -9.18 9.94 50.18
N ASN A 118 -10.51 9.92 50.31
CA ASN A 118 -11.17 9.52 51.58
C ASN A 118 -11.22 7.98 51.80
N GLY A 119 -10.66 7.17 50.87
CA GLY A 119 -10.60 5.72 50.98
C GLY A 119 -11.82 4.94 50.45
N THR A 120 -12.81 5.64 49.86
CA THR A 120 -13.96 5.00 49.25
C THR A 120 -13.57 4.40 47.89
N SER A 121 -13.89 3.12 47.65
CA SER A 121 -13.68 2.49 46.35
C SER A 121 -14.62 3.10 45.31
N PHE A 122 -14.09 3.47 44.18
CA PHE A 122 -14.91 3.86 43.03
C PHE A 122 -15.19 2.66 42.12
N THR A 123 -16.30 2.71 41.38
CA THR A 123 -16.63 1.67 40.41
C THR A 123 -15.59 1.65 39.33
N SER A 124 -15.02 0.47 39.00
CA SER A 124 -14.06 0.33 37.91
C SER A 124 -14.67 0.74 36.57
N PHE A 125 -13.88 1.34 35.71
CA PHE A 125 -14.27 1.76 34.37
C PHE A 125 -13.12 1.53 33.38
N ASP A 126 -13.48 1.42 32.12
CA ASP A 126 -12.54 1.11 31.04
C ASP A 126 -12.14 2.34 30.25
N LYS A 127 -10.89 2.34 29.81
CA LYS A 127 -10.35 3.18 28.74
C LYS A 127 -9.77 2.29 27.66
N THR A 128 -9.89 2.71 26.43
CA THR A 128 -9.39 1.95 25.28
C THR A 128 -8.33 2.72 24.52
N GLN A 129 -7.37 1.98 23.98
CA GLN A 129 -6.41 2.47 23.00
C GLN A 129 -6.61 1.67 21.72
N SER A 130 -6.73 2.36 20.59
CA SER A 130 -6.87 1.75 19.26
C SER A 130 -5.57 1.86 18.48
N LEU A 131 -5.11 0.76 17.91
CA LEU A 131 -3.96 0.76 17.02
C LEU A 131 -4.40 0.22 15.66
N SER A 132 -3.90 0.82 14.58
CA SER A 132 -4.17 0.37 13.22
C SER A 132 -2.88 0.26 12.42
N LYS A 133 -2.83 -0.65 11.45
CA LYS A 133 -1.70 -0.76 10.54
C LYS A 133 -1.84 0.17 9.34
N SER A 134 -0.76 0.88 9.01
CA SER A 134 -0.59 1.54 7.71
C SER A 134 0.33 0.69 6.85
N LYS A 135 -0.24 -0.04 5.90
CA LYS A 135 0.52 -0.91 4.98
C LYS A 135 1.07 -0.11 3.81
N THR A 136 2.32 -0.41 3.44
CA THR A 136 2.86 0.08 2.16
C THR A 136 2.08 -0.53 1.00
N GLY A 137 1.75 0.27 -0.01
CA GLY A 137 1.14 -0.24 -1.24
C GLY A 137 2.07 -1.22 -1.97
N SER A 138 1.50 -2.13 -2.75
CA SER A 138 2.27 -2.95 -3.68
C SER A 138 2.88 -2.06 -4.77
N THR A 139 4.08 -2.40 -5.23
CA THR A 139 4.63 -1.81 -6.45
C THR A 139 3.64 -2.05 -7.58
N GLY A 140 3.32 -1.01 -8.36
CA GLY A 140 2.53 -1.17 -9.57
C GLY A 140 3.16 -2.20 -10.51
N ALA A 141 2.35 -2.87 -11.30
CA ALA A 141 2.87 -3.73 -12.36
C ALA A 141 3.81 -2.92 -13.27
N ALA A 142 4.91 -3.52 -13.70
CA ALA A 142 5.74 -2.92 -14.73
C ALA A 142 4.87 -2.66 -15.96
N GLY A 143 5.02 -1.48 -16.58
CA GLY A 143 4.37 -1.20 -17.85
C GLY A 143 4.79 -2.27 -18.87
N SER A 144 3.87 -2.70 -19.72
CA SER A 144 4.23 -3.55 -20.86
C SER A 144 5.02 -2.69 -21.86
N ASP A 145 6.12 -3.23 -22.37
CA ASP A 145 6.90 -2.58 -23.42
C ASP A 145 6.03 -2.34 -24.67
N SER A 146 6.18 -1.18 -25.30
CA SER A 146 5.44 -0.84 -26.52
C SER A 146 5.78 -1.82 -27.64
N LYS A 147 4.75 -2.34 -28.32
CA LYS A 147 4.93 -3.14 -29.53
C LYS A 147 5.34 -2.23 -30.69
N THR A 148 6.37 -2.61 -31.39
CA THR A 148 6.88 -1.86 -32.55
C THR A 148 7.10 -2.77 -33.75
N VAL A 149 7.03 -2.20 -34.95
CA VAL A 149 7.39 -2.84 -36.20
C VAL A 149 8.26 -1.91 -37.03
N SER A 150 9.25 -2.45 -37.69
CA SER A 150 10.09 -1.75 -38.64
C SER A 150 10.12 -2.52 -39.97
N LEU A 151 10.25 -1.77 -41.09
CA LEU A 151 10.40 -2.33 -42.43
C LEU A 151 11.67 -1.77 -43.05
N ALA A 152 12.52 -2.65 -43.55
CA ALA A 152 13.73 -2.29 -44.29
C ALA A 152 13.71 -2.95 -45.66
N ALA A 153 14.33 -2.31 -46.61
CA ALA A 153 14.56 -2.86 -47.96
C ALA A 153 16.06 -3.10 -48.21
N SER A 154 16.42 -4.14 -48.93
CA SER A 154 17.82 -4.41 -49.28
C SER A 154 18.42 -3.34 -50.17
N SER A 155 17.60 -2.57 -50.89
CA SER A 155 17.97 -1.37 -51.62
C SER A 155 16.81 -0.39 -51.63
N ASN A 156 17.11 0.92 -51.50
CA ASN A 156 16.15 2.00 -51.66
C ASN A 156 16.23 2.65 -53.05
N VAL A 157 17.04 2.11 -53.92
CA VAL A 157 17.27 2.63 -55.29
C VAL A 157 17.13 1.49 -56.28
N ILE A 158 16.41 1.75 -57.36
CA ILE A 158 16.30 0.90 -58.53
C ILE A 158 16.98 1.63 -59.67
N GLU A 159 17.95 1.00 -60.30
CA GLU A 159 18.71 1.57 -61.41
C GLU A 159 18.16 1.03 -62.75
N TYR A 160 17.96 1.94 -63.68
CA TYR A 160 17.59 1.69 -65.07
C TYR A 160 18.64 2.29 -65.99
N ASN A 161 18.74 1.82 -67.21
CA ASN A 161 19.60 2.43 -68.21
C ASN A 161 19.02 3.80 -68.68
N ALA A 162 19.76 4.52 -69.53
CA ALA A 162 19.34 5.83 -70.05
C ALA A 162 18.05 5.80 -70.90
N ALA A 163 17.65 4.62 -71.41
CA ALA A 163 16.41 4.41 -72.15
C ALA A 163 15.20 4.14 -71.22
N GLY A 164 15.47 3.96 -69.90
CA GLY A 164 14.43 3.62 -68.91
C GLY A 164 14.04 2.16 -68.94
N ASP A 165 14.86 1.28 -69.52
CA ASP A 165 14.70 -0.16 -69.53
C ASP A 165 15.87 -0.86 -68.82
N ASN A 166 15.88 -2.19 -68.84
CA ASN A 166 16.87 -3.02 -68.14
C ASN A 166 16.82 -2.98 -66.59
N GLY A 167 15.70 -2.62 -66.02
CA GLY A 167 15.46 -2.91 -64.59
C GLY A 167 15.56 -4.43 -64.38
N SER A 168 16.31 -4.83 -63.38
CA SER A 168 16.48 -6.26 -63.08
C SER A 168 16.85 -6.50 -61.63
N GLY A 169 16.62 -7.71 -61.18
CA GLY A 169 16.93 -8.14 -59.82
C GLY A 169 15.73 -8.13 -58.89
N THR A 170 16.04 -8.34 -57.65
CA THR A 170 15.03 -8.37 -56.59
C THR A 170 15.45 -7.48 -55.42
N ILE A 171 14.47 -6.89 -54.78
CA ILE A 171 14.62 -6.18 -53.52
C ILE A 171 13.94 -7.01 -52.45
N THR A 172 14.68 -7.35 -51.42
CA THR A 172 14.15 -8.06 -50.28
C THR A 172 13.65 -6.99 -49.28
N LEU A 173 12.38 -7.10 -48.90
CA LEU A 173 11.75 -6.33 -47.84
C LEU A 173 11.86 -7.16 -46.56
N THR A 174 12.41 -6.61 -45.50
CA THR A 174 12.54 -7.31 -44.20
C THR A 174 11.73 -6.52 -43.16
N ALA A 175 10.74 -7.16 -42.59
CA ALA A 175 10.01 -6.66 -41.43
C ALA A 175 10.61 -7.24 -40.14
N THR A 176 10.68 -6.42 -39.12
CA THR A 176 11.11 -6.84 -37.76
C THR A 176 10.15 -6.26 -36.74
N SER A 177 9.69 -7.08 -35.82
CA SER A 177 8.84 -6.68 -34.70
C SER A 177 9.56 -6.80 -33.36
N GLN A 178 9.11 -6.02 -32.37
CA GLN A 178 9.59 -6.10 -30.98
C GLN A 178 8.39 -6.13 -30.06
N ASN A 179 8.55 -6.86 -28.95
CA ASN A 179 7.56 -7.02 -27.89
C ASN A 179 6.26 -7.73 -28.32
N PHE A 180 6.34 -8.52 -29.37
CA PHE A 180 5.32 -9.49 -29.75
C PHE A 180 5.73 -10.89 -29.23
N THR A 181 4.77 -11.65 -28.75
CA THR A 181 5.04 -13.02 -28.29
C THR A 181 5.15 -13.97 -29.48
N ASP A 182 4.33 -13.73 -30.50
CA ASP A 182 4.26 -14.49 -31.73
C ASP A 182 3.76 -13.53 -32.83
N ALA A 183 4.66 -13.07 -33.68
CA ALA A 183 4.36 -12.00 -34.65
C ALA A 183 4.00 -12.59 -36.01
N TYR A 184 2.83 -12.24 -36.51
CA TYR A 184 2.38 -12.55 -37.85
C TYR A 184 2.43 -11.30 -38.72
N PHE A 185 3.02 -11.40 -39.92
CA PHE A 185 3.29 -10.27 -40.80
C PHE A 185 2.40 -10.34 -42.06
N LYS A 186 2.15 -9.16 -42.64
CA LYS A 186 1.50 -9.04 -43.94
C LYS A 186 2.08 -7.85 -44.68
N PHE A 187 2.63 -8.12 -45.89
CA PHE A 187 3.22 -7.12 -46.75
C PHE A 187 2.22 -6.70 -47.84
N THR A 188 2.15 -5.40 -48.10
CA THR A 188 1.28 -4.80 -49.13
C THR A 188 1.99 -3.64 -49.78
N GLY A 189 1.56 -3.23 -50.97
CA GLY A 189 2.10 -2.08 -51.71
C GLY A 189 2.79 -2.47 -53.00
N GLY A 190 3.73 -1.65 -53.48
CA GLY A 190 4.47 -1.92 -54.72
C GLY A 190 3.65 -1.79 -56.01
N GLY A 191 2.37 -1.39 -55.93
CA GLY A 191 1.48 -1.23 -57.06
C GLY A 191 1.19 -2.54 -57.81
N SER A 192 1.08 -2.52 -59.14
CA SER A 192 0.80 -3.75 -59.93
C SER A 192 1.97 -4.72 -60.01
N ASP A 193 3.17 -4.27 -59.62
CA ASP A 193 4.41 -5.04 -59.74
C ASP A 193 4.74 -5.87 -58.45
N PHE A 194 3.89 -5.78 -57.48
CA PHE A 194 3.95 -6.59 -56.25
C PHE A 194 2.57 -7.22 -55.97
N THR A 195 2.57 -8.47 -55.61
CA THR A 195 1.31 -9.11 -55.17
C THR A 195 1.15 -8.91 -53.68
N ASP A 196 0.14 -8.13 -53.33
CA ASP A 196 -0.23 -7.93 -51.92
C ASP A 196 -0.57 -9.26 -51.26
N GLU A 197 -0.01 -9.50 -50.08
CA GLU A 197 -0.41 -10.64 -49.26
C GLU A 197 -1.86 -10.45 -48.78
N THR A 198 -2.65 -11.50 -48.86
CA THR A 198 -4.07 -11.50 -48.47
C THR A 198 -4.26 -11.95 -47.02
N SER A 199 -3.29 -12.63 -46.44
CA SER A 199 -3.29 -13.14 -45.07
C SER A 199 -2.01 -12.83 -44.38
N TYR A 200 -2.04 -12.88 -43.07
CA TYR A 200 -0.83 -12.79 -42.25
C TYR A 200 -0.10 -14.15 -42.25
N SER A 201 1.23 -14.10 -42.31
CA SER A 201 2.10 -15.26 -42.23
C SER A 201 2.92 -15.23 -40.94
N ASP A 202 3.29 -16.44 -40.45
CA ASP A 202 4.12 -16.62 -39.25
C ASP A 202 5.58 -16.14 -39.44
N GLY A 203 5.95 -15.77 -40.63
CA GLY A 203 7.29 -15.30 -40.94
C GLY A 203 8.37 -16.34 -40.92
N SER A 204 9.59 -15.91 -41.23
CA SER A 204 10.79 -16.77 -41.28
C SER A 204 11.52 -16.88 -39.93
N GLY A 205 10.97 -16.31 -38.86
CA GLY A 205 11.51 -16.32 -37.49
C GLY A 205 10.59 -15.59 -36.55
N ALA A 206 10.65 -15.89 -35.26
CA ALA A 206 9.68 -15.47 -34.24
C ALA A 206 9.32 -13.98 -34.22
N ASN A 207 10.15 -13.08 -34.79
CA ASN A 207 9.93 -11.64 -34.78
C ASN A 207 10.36 -10.98 -36.10
N SER A 208 10.45 -11.72 -37.18
CA SER A 208 10.82 -11.17 -38.50
C SER A 208 10.24 -11.97 -39.64
N ASP A 209 9.92 -11.30 -40.74
CA ASP A 209 9.50 -11.89 -41.99
C ASP A 209 10.08 -11.12 -43.18
N THR A 210 10.07 -11.77 -44.36
CA THR A 210 10.60 -11.18 -45.59
C THR A 210 9.66 -11.35 -46.75
N ALA A 211 9.54 -10.32 -47.59
CA ALA A 211 8.90 -10.41 -48.89
C ALA A 211 9.87 -9.97 -49.97
N THR A 212 9.67 -10.49 -51.19
CA THR A 212 10.54 -10.16 -52.34
C THR A 212 9.77 -9.33 -53.36
N PHE A 213 10.31 -8.19 -53.70
CA PHE A 213 9.84 -7.39 -54.81
C PHE A 213 10.75 -7.66 -56.01
N THR A 214 10.17 -8.10 -57.13
CA THR A 214 10.88 -8.27 -58.39
C THR A 214 10.86 -6.94 -59.14
N VAL A 215 12.04 -6.38 -59.44
CA VAL A 215 12.18 -5.10 -60.12
C VAL A 215 11.63 -5.25 -61.54
N PRO A 216 10.64 -4.40 -61.95
CA PRO A 216 10.12 -4.38 -63.32
C PRO A 216 11.19 -3.98 -64.34
N THR A 217 11.08 -4.53 -65.56
CA THR A 217 12.02 -4.25 -66.64
C THR A 217 11.98 -2.80 -67.10
N ASN A 218 10.81 -2.16 -67.01
CA ASN A 218 10.61 -0.79 -67.48
C ASN A 218 10.50 0.17 -66.31
N TYR A 219 11.08 1.39 -66.50
CA TYR A 219 11.01 2.46 -65.51
C TYR A 219 9.57 2.91 -65.25
N SER A 220 9.24 3.09 -64.00
CA SER A 220 8.00 3.72 -63.53
C SER A 220 8.36 5.10 -62.92
N SER A 221 7.63 6.13 -63.29
CA SER A 221 7.75 7.46 -62.66
C SER A 221 7.11 7.54 -61.28
N THR A 222 6.32 6.50 -60.89
CA THR A 222 5.67 6.41 -59.59
C THR A 222 6.58 5.65 -58.63
N PRO A 223 6.91 6.21 -57.48
CA PRO A 223 7.69 5.50 -56.45
C PRO A 223 6.93 4.28 -55.94
N TYR A 224 7.65 3.19 -55.70
CA TYR A 224 7.10 2.01 -55.03
C TYR A 224 7.06 2.25 -53.53
N THR A 225 5.90 2.12 -52.94
CA THR A 225 5.70 2.23 -51.47
C THR A 225 5.21 0.91 -50.96
N PHE A 226 5.88 0.41 -49.92
CA PHE A 226 5.53 -0.85 -49.25
C PHE A 226 5.10 -0.59 -47.82
N THR A 227 4.17 -1.35 -47.34
CA THR A 227 3.68 -1.31 -45.97
C THR A 227 3.70 -2.72 -45.38
N VAL A 228 4.12 -2.83 -44.15
CA VAL A 228 3.98 -4.05 -43.35
C VAL A 228 2.98 -3.83 -42.22
N SER A 229 2.08 -4.78 -42.05
CA SER A 229 1.19 -4.87 -40.93
C SER A 229 1.57 -6.06 -40.07
N VAL A 230 1.47 -5.93 -38.76
CA VAL A 230 1.81 -7.01 -37.81
C VAL A 230 0.66 -7.21 -36.84
N GLN A 231 0.35 -8.47 -36.55
CA GLN A 231 -0.60 -8.84 -35.50
C GLN A 231 0.01 -9.91 -34.59
N GLU A 232 -0.54 -10.07 -33.41
CA GLU A 232 -0.24 -11.20 -32.51
C GLU A 232 -0.85 -12.47 -33.09
N GLY A 233 -0.11 -13.58 -33.03
CA GLY A 233 -0.66 -14.89 -33.29
C GLY A 233 -1.75 -15.26 -32.27
N SER A 234 -2.70 -16.04 -32.68
CA SER A 234 -3.83 -16.50 -31.84
C SER A 234 -3.60 -17.88 -31.26
#